data_6e777f39470e0b9399c1f0539b7e26ba
#
_entry.id   6e777f39470e0b9399c1f0539b7e26ba
#
_cell.length_a   1.000
_cell.length_b   1.000
_cell.length_c   1.000
_cell.angle_alpha   90.00
_cell.angle_beta   90.00
_cell.angle_gamma   90.00
#
_symmetry.space_group_name_H-M   'P 1'
#
loop_
_entity.id
_entity.type
_entity.pdbx_description
1 polymer ?
#
loop_
_entity_poly.entity_id
_entity_poly.type
_entity_poly.pdbx_seq_one_letter_code
_entity_poly.pdbx_strand_id
1 'polypeptide(L)'
;MIIAGERDVDLAVALGALAERGYARVLAEGGPTLNGQLAAAGLLDELCLTLSPLLAGGDAKRILAGPALAPEHGWRLHSLCEQDGFLFLRYRPR
;
A
#
# COMPACT_ATOMS: atom_id res chain seq x y z
N MET A 1 2.94 -23.57 -3.03
CA MET A 1 2.24 -22.87 -1.92
C MET A 1 3.26 -22.32 -0.94
N ILE A 2 3.04 -21.10 -0.47
CA ILE A 2 3.88 -20.47 0.54
C ILE A 2 3.09 -20.39 1.84
N ILE A 3 3.68 -20.87 2.93
CA ILE A 3 3.10 -20.76 4.27
C ILE A 3 3.92 -19.74 5.05
N ALA A 4 3.27 -18.66 5.51
CA ALA A 4 3.91 -17.58 6.24
C ALA A 4 3.07 -17.23 7.47
N GLY A 5 3.57 -17.56 8.65
CA GLY A 5 2.87 -17.38 9.91
C GLY A 5 2.11 -18.62 10.37
N GLU A 6 1.70 -18.64 11.63
CA GLU A 6 1.00 -19.76 12.23
C GLU A 6 -0.52 -19.62 12.19
N ARG A 7 -1.03 -18.42 12.45
CA ARG A 7 -2.47 -18.11 12.46
C ARG A 7 -2.85 -17.14 11.36
N ASP A 8 -2.15 -16.01 11.33
CA ASP A 8 -2.29 -14.98 10.31
C ASP A 8 -1.06 -14.96 9.44
N VAL A 9 -1.17 -14.36 8.26
CA VAL A 9 -0.04 -14.22 7.35
C VAL A 9 0.97 -13.25 7.95
N ASP A 10 2.21 -13.70 8.11
CA ASP A 10 3.35 -12.84 8.41
C ASP A 10 3.82 -12.24 7.10
N LEU A 11 3.55 -10.95 6.90
CA LEU A 11 3.82 -10.28 5.63
C LEU A 11 5.30 -10.19 5.31
N ALA A 12 6.16 -9.96 6.31
CA ALA A 12 7.60 -9.92 6.08
C ALA A 12 8.12 -11.29 5.60
N VAL A 13 7.64 -12.36 6.23
CA VAL A 13 7.99 -13.73 5.82
C VAL A 13 7.45 -14.03 4.42
N ALA A 14 6.22 -13.64 4.13
CA ALA A 14 5.62 -13.85 2.82
C ALA A 14 6.39 -13.15 1.71
N LEU A 15 6.74 -11.86 1.90
CA LEU A 15 7.52 -11.10 0.92
C LEU A 15 8.93 -11.65 0.77
N GLY A 16 9.56 -12.09 1.87
CA GLY A 16 10.87 -12.74 1.84
C GLY A 16 10.83 -14.04 1.02
N ALA A 17 9.81 -14.86 1.20
CA ALA A 17 9.62 -16.09 0.43
C ALA A 17 9.42 -15.81 -1.08
N LEU A 18 8.68 -14.76 -1.42
CA LEU A 18 8.52 -14.34 -2.81
C LEU A 18 9.85 -13.87 -3.41
N ALA A 19 10.63 -13.10 -2.66
CA ALA A 19 11.95 -12.64 -3.09
C ALA A 19 12.89 -13.83 -3.37
N GLU A 20 12.89 -14.86 -2.50
CA GLU A 20 13.66 -16.08 -2.70
C GLU A 20 13.27 -16.83 -3.98
N ARG A 21 12.04 -16.67 -4.44
CA ARG A 21 11.57 -17.25 -5.69
C ARG A 21 11.83 -16.36 -6.91
N GLY A 22 12.54 -15.26 -6.74
CA GLY A 22 12.91 -14.35 -7.82
C GLY A 22 11.92 -13.24 -8.12
N TYR A 23 10.88 -13.08 -7.30
CA TYR A 23 9.90 -12.00 -7.47
C TYR A 23 10.41 -10.74 -6.77
N ALA A 24 11.13 -9.90 -7.51
CA ALA A 24 11.72 -8.66 -6.99
C ALA A 24 10.71 -7.52 -6.86
N ARG A 25 9.63 -7.53 -7.64
CA ARG A 25 8.58 -6.54 -7.61
C ARG A 25 7.26 -7.20 -7.30
N VAL A 26 6.58 -6.69 -6.27
CA VAL A 26 5.29 -7.21 -5.84
C VAL A 26 4.29 -6.06 -5.82
N LEU A 27 3.17 -6.25 -6.51
CA LEU A 27 2.06 -5.31 -6.49
C LEU A 27 1.02 -5.79 -5.48
N ALA A 28 0.68 -4.92 -4.52
CA ALA A 28 -0.41 -5.16 -3.58
C ALA A 28 -1.58 -4.24 -3.92
N GLU A 29 -2.71 -4.82 -4.21
CA GLU A 29 -3.93 -4.09 -4.60
C GLU A 29 -4.95 -3.97 -3.47
N GLY A 30 -4.53 -4.15 -2.25
CA GLY A 30 -5.36 -3.99 -1.07
C GLY A 30 -6.15 -5.26 -0.70
N GLY A 31 -7.18 -5.12 0.08
CA GLY A 31 -7.83 -3.85 0.51
C GLY A 31 -7.16 -3.04 1.62
N PRO A 32 -7.97 -2.16 2.23
CA PRO A 32 -7.48 -1.23 3.24
C PRO A 32 -6.78 -1.88 4.43
N THR A 33 -7.25 -3.03 4.89
CA THR A 33 -6.65 -3.77 6.01
C THR A 33 -5.25 -4.26 5.64
N LEU A 34 -5.09 -4.88 4.48
CA LEU A 34 -3.77 -5.31 3.99
C LEU A 34 -2.84 -4.12 3.80
N ASN A 35 -3.33 -3.03 3.21
CA ASN A 35 -2.56 -1.80 3.04
C ASN A 35 -2.08 -1.25 4.38
N GLY A 36 -2.96 -1.23 5.39
CA GLY A 36 -2.60 -0.80 6.74
C GLY A 36 -1.53 -1.68 7.38
N GLN A 37 -1.63 -2.98 7.23
CA GLN A 37 -0.65 -3.94 7.75
C GLN A 37 0.72 -3.77 7.09
N LEU A 38 0.74 -3.63 5.77
CA LEU A 38 1.99 -3.40 5.02
C LEU A 38 2.65 -2.08 5.44
N ALA A 39 1.87 -1.02 5.57
CA ALA A 39 2.37 0.28 5.99
C ALA A 39 2.92 0.25 7.42
N ALA A 40 2.16 -0.35 8.36
CA ALA A 40 2.59 -0.46 9.76
C ALA A 40 3.88 -1.27 9.92
N ALA A 41 4.08 -2.29 9.09
CA ALA A 41 5.28 -3.11 9.11
C ALA A 41 6.47 -2.50 8.33
N GLY A 42 6.29 -1.33 7.72
CA GLY A 42 7.35 -0.68 6.94
C GLY A 42 7.71 -1.41 5.65
N LEU A 43 6.76 -2.13 5.06
CA LEU A 43 6.99 -2.99 3.90
C LEU A 43 6.58 -2.35 2.56
N LEU A 44 6.10 -1.11 2.58
CA LEU A 44 5.73 -0.39 1.36
C LEU A 44 6.88 0.44 0.84
N ASP A 45 7.28 0.20 -0.40
CA ASP A 45 8.32 0.97 -1.09
C ASP A 45 7.73 2.06 -1.99
N GLU A 46 6.48 1.92 -2.39
CA GLU A 46 5.81 2.89 -3.24
C GLU A 46 4.30 2.79 -3.05
N LEU A 47 3.64 3.94 -3.05
CA LEU A 47 2.19 4.05 -3.06
C LEU A 47 1.76 4.70 -4.37
N CYS A 48 0.95 3.98 -5.15
CA CYS A 48 0.30 4.50 -6.34
C CYS A 48 -1.15 4.79 -6.02
N LEU A 49 -1.56 6.04 -6.16
CA LEU A 49 -2.90 6.48 -5.81
C LEU A 49 -3.53 7.21 -6.99
N THR A 50 -4.75 6.81 -7.34
CA THR A 50 -5.55 7.51 -8.35
C THR A 50 -6.63 8.33 -7.65
N LEU A 51 -6.69 9.60 -7.97
CA LEU A 51 -7.75 10.51 -7.51
C LEU A 51 -8.71 10.80 -8.66
N SER A 52 -9.95 10.34 -8.50
CA SER A 52 -11.01 10.58 -9.48
C SER A 52 -11.63 11.97 -9.30
N PRO A 53 -12.01 12.66 -10.38
CA PRO A 53 -12.66 13.98 -10.28
C PRO A 53 -14.15 13.86 -9.96
N LEU A 54 -14.54 13.02 -9.01
CA LEU A 54 -15.91 12.77 -8.61
C LEU A 54 -16.11 13.06 -7.12
N LEU A 55 -17.25 13.65 -6.78
CA LEU A 55 -17.68 13.82 -5.40
C LEU A 55 -18.69 12.73 -5.09
N ALA A 56 -18.29 11.75 -4.28
CA ALA A 56 -19.09 10.56 -4.06
C ALA A 56 -19.89 10.59 -2.75
N GLY A 57 -19.31 11.10 -1.68
CA GLY A 57 -19.94 11.00 -0.35
C GLY A 57 -20.12 9.56 0.12
N GLY A 58 -20.94 9.39 1.17
CA GLY A 58 -21.23 8.06 1.72
C GLY A 58 -20.18 7.56 2.71
N ASP A 59 -20.23 6.28 3.02
CA ASP A 59 -19.43 5.64 4.06
C ASP A 59 -18.23 4.88 3.48
N ALA A 60 -17.52 5.50 2.53
CA ALA A 60 -16.36 4.86 1.92
C ALA A 60 -15.24 4.62 2.94
N LYS A 61 -14.56 3.50 2.80
CA LYS A 61 -13.38 3.19 3.61
C LYS A 61 -12.20 4.06 3.19
N ARG A 62 -11.30 4.31 4.13
CA ARG A 62 -10.01 4.92 3.82
C ARG A 62 -9.14 3.93 3.04
N ILE A 63 -8.09 4.42 2.39
CA ILE A 63 -7.14 3.56 1.68
C ILE A 63 -6.34 2.65 2.62
N LEU A 64 -6.16 3.06 3.87
CA LEU A 64 -5.55 2.26 4.93
C LEU A 64 -6.51 2.14 6.12
N ALA A 65 -6.70 0.92 6.61
CA ALA A 65 -7.44 0.63 7.84
C ALA A 65 -6.51 0.04 8.88
N GLY A 66 -6.90 0.15 10.15
CA GLY A 66 -6.13 -0.35 11.28
C GLY A 66 -5.65 0.78 12.20
N PRO A 67 -4.71 0.49 13.12
CA PRO A 67 -4.19 1.49 14.04
C PRO A 67 -3.56 2.69 13.32
N ALA A 68 -3.62 3.87 13.93
CA ALA A 68 -2.99 5.05 13.39
C ALA A 68 -1.48 4.85 13.28
N LEU A 69 -0.91 5.32 12.17
CA LEU A 69 0.54 5.30 11.94
C LEU A 69 1.20 6.48 12.63
N ALA A 70 2.48 6.32 13.00
CA ALA A 70 3.25 7.38 13.59
C ALA A 70 3.51 8.52 12.60
N PRO A 71 3.63 9.79 13.06
CA PRO A 71 3.85 10.93 12.16
C PRO A 71 5.11 10.83 11.29
N GLU A 72 6.11 10.09 11.72
CA GLU A 72 7.34 9.86 10.97
C GLU A 72 7.15 8.99 9.72
N HIS A 73 5.98 8.39 9.53
CA HIS A 73 5.65 7.66 8.29
C HIS A 73 5.28 8.61 7.14
N GLY A 74 5.93 9.75 7.07
CA GLY A 74 5.72 10.71 6.00
C GLY A 74 6.21 10.17 4.65
N TRP A 75 5.55 10.58 3.58
CA TRP A 75 5.84 10.18 2.21
C TRP A 75 6.12 11.41 1.36
N ARG A 76 6.93 11.27 0.33
CA ARG A 76 7.19 12.34 -0.63
C ARG A 76 6.55 12.01 -1.98
N LEU A 77 6.05 13.03 -2.63
CA LEU A 77 5.53 12.87 -3.99
C LEU A 77 6.71 12.63 -4.95
N HIS A 78 6.66 11.51 -5.66
CA HIS A 78 7.65 11.14 -6.66
C HIS A 78 7.24 11.57 -8.06
N SER A 79 5.97 11.33 -8.43
CA SER A 79 5.44 11.75 -9.71
C SER A 79 3.95 12.06 -9.63
N LEU A 80 3.50 12.92 -10.52
CA LEU A 80 2.10 13.31 -10.66
C LEU A 80 1.78 13.41 -12.15
N CYS A 81 0.77 12.66 -12.57
CA CYS A 81 0.25 12.74 -13.93
C CYS A 81 -1.23 13.09 -13.88
N GLU A 82 -1.74 13.74 -14.92
CA GLU A 82 -3.16 14.09 -15.03
C GLU A 82 -3.66 13.66 -16.42
N GLN A 83 -4.87 13.11 -16.45
CA GLN A 83 -5.60 12.84 -17.69
C GLN A 83 -7.09 12.90 -17.42
N ASP A 84 -7.78 13.72 -18.17
CA ASP A 84 -9.24 13.88 -18.07
C ASP A 84 -9.74 14.21 -16.66
N GLY A 85 -8.95 14.97 -15.88
CA GLY A 85 -9.24 15.32 -14.50
C GLY A 85 -8.82 14.28 -13.47
N PHE A 86 -8.45 13.08 -13.90
CA PHE A 86 -7.88 12.07 -13.00
C PHE A 86 -6.45 12.41 -12.66
N LEU A 87 -6.09 12.28 -11.39
CA LEU A 87 -4.71 12.45 -10.94
C LEU A 87 -4.12 11.08 -10.61
N PHE A 88 -2.92 10.83 -11.11
CA PHE A 88 -2.16 9.61 -10.86
C PHE A 88 -0.92 9.99 -10.08
N LEU A 89 -0.91 9.64 -8.79
CA LEU A 89 0.12 10.04 -7.85
C LEU A 89 0.98 8.85 -7.47
N ARG A 90 2.29 9.05 -7.42
CA ARG A 90 3.22 8.06 -6.89
C ARG A 90 4.00 8.69 -5.74
N TYR A 91 3.89 8.05 -4.59
CA TYR A 91 4.59 8.47 -3.38
C TYR A 91 5.64 7.43 -3.01
N ARG A 92 6.72 7.89 -2.43
CA ARG A 92 7.77 7.04 -1.86
C ARG A 92 8.06 7.46 -0.43
N PRO A 93 8.52 6.56 0.43
CA PRO A 93 8.91 6.91 1.80
C PRO A 93 9.99 7.99 1.81
N ARG A 94 9.91 8.84 2.80
CA ARG A 94 10.97 9.83 3.06
C ARG A 94 12.20 9.21 3.68
#